data_b5d57649ff92f83b4f8a5295d40b8121
#
_entry.id   b5d57649ff92f83b4f8a5295d40b8121
#
_cell.length_a   1.000
_cell.length_b   1.000
_cell.length_c   1.000
_cell.angle_alpha   90.00
_cell.angle_beta   90.00
_cell.angle_gamma   90.00
#
_symmetry.space_group_name_H-M   'P 1'
#
loop_
_entity.id
_entity.type
_entity.pdbx_description
1 polymer ?
#
loop_
_entity_poly.entity_id
_entity_poly.type
_entity_poly.pdbx_seq_one_letter_code
_entity_poly.pdbx_strand_id
1 'polypeptide(L)'
;MQRAILITLLVAALAGPVLAAPVAGGAGLGDFSVANTGALVGDPILTGTAVPVSVSQMLLTGSDAAVGCVGGVFSDAASPCALVATLARAGDYSFHWAYSTADGVGPGGDLFGVVVDGQRSVLSDLGGPISQSGNASFSASTSFAWFINCTDCSGGSASVAISNFSTTAVPEPTGIALWLAGLAGIAAARQRRICAAR
;
A
#
# COMPACT_ATOMS: atom_id res chain seq x y z
N MET A 1 -1.59 51.93 -47.98
CA MET A 1 -0.65 50.83 -47.87
C MET A 1 -0.29 50.68 -46.40
N GLN A 2 -0.99 49.83 -45.65
CA GLN A 2 -0.74 49.55 -44.22
C GLN A 2 0.01 48.21 -44.11
N ARG A 3 1.23 48.24 -43.60
CA ARG A 3 2.04 47.05 -43.38
C ARG A 3 1.63 46.43 -42.01
N ALA A 4 1.03 45.28 -42.06
CA ALA A 4 0.76 44.47 -40.88
C ALA A 4 2.09 43.83 -40.43
N ILE A 5 2.54 44.16 -39.22
CA ILE A 5 3.66 43.51 -38.57
C ILE A 5 3.11 42.28 -37.86
N LEU A 6 3.47 41.10 -38.35
CA LEU A 6 3.15 39.82 -37.76
C LEU A 6 4.20 39.55 -36.66
N ILE A 7 3.85 39.76 -35.40
CA ILE A 7 4.68 39.34 -34.27
C ILE A 7 4.33 37.90 -33.94
N THR A 8 5.15 36.98 -34.41
CA THR A 8 5.07 35.58 -34.04
C THR A 8 5.77 35.42 -32.69
N LEU A 9 4.98 35.32 -31.61
CA LEU A 9 5.51 35.02 -30.30
C LEU A 9 5.78 33.51 -30.21
N LEU A 10 7.05 33.13 -30.33
CA LEU A 10 7.53 31.78 -30.14
C LEU A 10 7.60 31.51 -28.60
N VAL A 11 6.57 30.93 -28.04
CA VAL A 11 6.61 30.42 -26.65
C VAL A 11 7.39 29.11 -26.68
N ALA A 12 8.68 29.20 -26.48
CA ALA A 12 9.50 28.03 -26.20
C ALA A 12 9.06 27.47 -24.82
N ALA A 13 8.36 26.37 -24.82
CA ALA A 13 8.08 25.59 -23.63
C ALA A 13 9.41 25.00 -23.14
N LEU A 14 10.04 25.64 -22.17
CA LEU A 14 11.12 25.07 -21.38
C LEU A 14 10.50 23.98 -20.47
N ALA A 15 10.33 22.80 -21.03
CA ALA A 15 10.13 21.60 -20.23
C ALA A 15 11.49 21.22 -19.64
N GLY A 16 11.91 21.94 -18.60
CA GLY A 16 12.95 21.46 -17.71
C GLY A 16 12.50 20.19 -17.02
N PRO A 17 13.40 19.24 -16.72
CA PRO A 17 13.05 18.10 -15.88
C PRO A 17 12.56 18.67 -14.54
N VAL A 18 11.28 18.46 -14.25
CA VAL A 18 10.74 18.67 -12.90
C VAL A 18 11.39 17.59 -12.05
N LEU A 19 12.50 17.95 -11.42
CA LEU A 19 13.03 17.18 -10.32
C LEU A 19 11.94 17.20 -9.26
N ALA A 20 11.20 16.10 -9.17
CA ALA A 20 10.31 15.87 -8.05
C ALA A 20 11.16 15.97 -6.79
N ALA A 21 10.98 17.04 -6.04
CA ALA A 21 11.58 17.14 -4.72
C ALA A 21 11.11 15.89 -3.95
N PRO A 22 12.02 15.16 -3.27
CA PRO A 22 11.59 14.09 -2.39
C PRO A 22 10.64 14.74 -1.39
N VAL A 23 9.38 14.33 -1.40
CA VAL A 23 8.45 14.69 -0.34
C VAL A 23 9.03 14.01 0.89
N ALA A 24 9.71 14.78 1.72
CA ALA A 24 10.18 14.37 3.03
C ALA A 24 8.96 14.02 3.87
N GLY A 25 8.70 12.75 4.01
CA GLY A 25 7.52 12.21 4.69
C GLY A 25 7.21 10.82 4.17
N GLY A 26 8.22 9.93 4.14
CA GLY A 26 7.97 8.50 4.00
C GLY A 26 7.01 8.08 5.10
N ALA A 27 5.96 7.31 4.78
CA ALA A 27 5.10 6.74 5.79
C ALA A 27 5.95 5.90 6.75
N GLY A 28 5.81 6.15 8.04
CA GLY A 28 6.41 5.34 9.08
C GLY A 28 5.57 4.10 9.36
N LEU A 29 6.18 3.11 10.00
CA LEU A 29 5.45 1.92 10.43
C LEU A 29 4.35 2.23 11.48
N GLY A 30 4.42 3.39 12.14
CA GLY A 30 3.37 3.88 13.03
C GLY A 30 2.10 4.38 12.33
N ASP A 31 2.14 4.57 11.02
CA ASP A 31 0.98 5.06 10.25
C ASP A 31 0.04 3.92 9.79
N PHE A 32 0.41 2.67 10.07
CA PHE A 32 -0.42 1.52 9.75
C PHE A 32 -1.61 1.42 10.72
N SER A 33 -2.80 1.26 10.17
CA SER A 33 -3.98 0.86 10.93
C SER A 33 -4.03 -0.66 11.04
N VAL A 34 -4.40 -1.17 12.20
CA VAL A 34 -4.43 -2.61 12.50
C VAL A 34 -5.87 -3.05 12.74
N ALA A 35 -6.29 -4.11 12.08
CA ALA A 35 -7.60 -4.72 12.27
C ALA A 35 -7.47 -6.25 12.32
N ASN A 36 -8.29 -6.86 13.17
CA ASN A 36 -8.55 -8.29 13.14
C ASN A 36 -9.93 -8.52 12.53
N THR A 37 -10.02 -9.37 11.52
CA THR A 37 -11.24 -9.55 10.72
C THR A 37 -11.63 -11.02 10.65
N GLY A 38 -12.90 -11.28 10.37
CA GLY A 38 -13.40 -12.57 9.93
C GLY A 38 -13.87 -13.54 11.00
N ALA A 39 -13.76 -13.21 12.29
CA ALA A 39 -14.37 -14.03 13.33
C ALA A 39 -15.91 -14.05 13.20
N LEU A 40 -16.54 -15.17 13.55
CA LEU A 40 -17.99 -15.27 13.63
C LEU A 40 -18.54 -14.38 14.75
N VAL A 41 -19.75 -13.87 14.55
CA VAL A 41 -20.43 -13.07 15.58
C VAL A 41 -20.70 -13.95 16.81
N GLY A 42 -20.20 -13.54 17.95
CA GLY A 42 -20.33 -14.27 19.21
C GLY A 42 -19.10 -15.10 19.60
N ASP A 43 -18.14 -15.24 18.72
CA ASP A 43 -16.87 -15.89 19.00
C ASP A 43 -15.90 -14.96 19.76
N PRO A 44 -14.84 -15.50 20.39
CA PRO A 44 -13.78 -14.71 20.99
C PRO A 44 -13.19 -13.71 19.98
N ILE A 45 -12.73 -12.56 20.48
CA ILE A 45 -12.08 -11.55 19.66
C ILE A 45 -10.73 -12.08 19.20
N LEU A 46 -10.45 -11.96 17.91
CA LEU A 46 -9.11 -12.24 17.36
C LEU A 46 -8.06 -11.35 18.03
N THR A 47 -6.92 -11.94 18.37
CA THR A 47 -5.87 -11.32 19.21
C THR A 47 -4.62 -10.93 18.43
N GLY A 48 -4.66 -10.98 17.09
CA GLY A 48 -3.53 -10.60 16.26
C GLY A 48 -3.06 -9.17 16.52
N THR A 49 -1.76 -8.94 16.47
CA THR A 49 -1.13 -7.65 16.77
C THR A 49 -0.11 -7.25 15.72
N ALA A 50 0.05 -5.94 15.52
CA ALA A 50 1.13 -5.36 14.72
C ALA A 50 1.80 -4.27 15.56
N VAL A 51 3.06 -4.47 15.90
CA VAL A 51 3.81 -3.59 16.81
C VAL A 51 5.03 -3.04 16.11
N PRO A 52 5.09 -1.70 15.84
CA PRO A 52 6.31 -1.06 15.38
C PRO A 52 7.43 -1.23 16.41
N VAL A 53 8.57 -1.76 16.00
CA VAL A 53 9.77 -1.92 16.82
C VAL A 53 10.72 -0.75 16.62
N SER A 54 10.77 -0.23 15.38
CA SER A 54 11.53 0.95 14.99
C SER A 54 10.90 1.61 13.78
N VAL A 55 11.52 2.64 13.23
CA VAL A 55 11.05 3.32 12.00
C VAL A 55 11.01 2.42 10.77
N SER A 56 11.78 1.32 10.75
CA SER A 56 11.90 0.38 9.64
C SER A 56 11.65 -1.09 10.02
N GLN A 57 11.18 -1.33 11.25
CA GLN A 57 10.94 -2.68 11.78
C GLN A 57 9.57 -2.77 12.47
N MET A 58 8.81 -3.81 12.13
CA MET A 58 7.51 -4.13 12.74
C MET A 58 7.44 -5.63 13.03
N LEU A 59 6.84 -5.98 14.14
CA LEU A 59 6.49 -7.36 14.46
C LEU A 59 4.99 -7.53 14.27
N LEU A 60 4.61 -8.45 13.41
CA LEU A 60 3.24 -8.93 13.25
C LEU A 60 3.10 -10.27 13.96
N THR A 61 2.01 -10.45 14.69
CA THR A 61 1.67 -11.74 15.33
C THR A 61 0.23 -12.07 14.99
N GLY A 62 -0.01 -13.22 14.40
CA GLY A 62 -1.34 -13.71 14.06
C GLY A 62 -2.18 -13.98 15.31
N SER A 63 -3.46 -14.24 15.14
CA SER A 63 -4.33 -14.64 16.25
C SER A 63 -4.10 -16.10 16.62
N ASP A 64 -4.17 -16.38 17.93
CA ASP A 64 -4.19 -17.73 18.50
C ASP A 64 -5.43 -17.87 19.42
N ALA A 65 -6.54 -17.33 19.00
CA ALA A 65 -7.82 -17.49 19.69
C ALA A 65 -8.68 -18.43 18.86
N ALA A 66 -8.89 -19.65 19.33
CA ALA A 66 -9.75 -20.64 18.66
C ALA A 66 -11.12 -20.04 18.36
N VAL A 67 -11.32 -19.61 17.11
CA VAL A 67 -12.56 -18.96 16.64
C VAL A 67 -13.01 -19.63 15.34
N GLY A 68 -14.32 -19.68 15.13
CA GLY A 68 -14.86 -20.01 13.83
C GLY A 68 -14.62 -18.86 12.84
N CYS A 69 -14.15 -19.20 11.64
CA CYS A 69 -13.97 -18.22 10.57
C CYS A 69 -15.20 -18.21 9.65
N VAL A 70 -15.65 -17.02 9.28
CA VAL A 70 -16.75 -16.87 8.32
C VAL A 70 -16.34 -17.50 7.00
N GLY A 71 -17.07 -18.53 6.54
CA GLY A 71 -16.81 -19.19 5.27
C GLY A 71 -16.02 -20.49 5.35
N GLY A 72 -15.42 -20.85 6.48
CA GLY A 72 -14.88 -22.20 6.76
C GLY A 72 -13.86 -22.72 5.73
N VAL A 73 -13.14 -21.86 5.05
CA VAL A 73 -12.23 -22.25 3.97
C VAL A 73 -10.81 -22.40 4.52
N PHE A 74 -10.37 -23.64 4.56
CA PHE A 74 -8.99 -24.00 4.83
C PHE A 74 -8.08 -23.49 3.71
N SER A 75 -6.98 -22.85 4.08
CA SER A 75 -5.77 -22.70 3.27
C SER A 75 -5.83 -21.78 2.05
N ASP A 76 -6.70 -20.76 1.99
CA ASP A 76 -6.55 -19.84 0.89
C ASP A 76 -6.43 -18.39 1.39
N ALA A 77 -5.82 -17.55 0.55
CA ALA A 77 -5.70 -16.12 0.80
C ALA A 77 -7.06 -15.40 0.97
N ALA A 78 -8.15 -16.12 0.73
CA ALA A 78 -9.52 -15.66 0.92
C ALA A 78 -10.06 -15.93 2.33
N SER A 79 -9.32 -16.66 3.21
CA SER A 79 -9.76 -16.84 4.60
C SER A 79 -10.03 -15.47 5.23
N PRO A 80 -11.22 -15.25 5.79
CA PRO A 80 -11.57 -13.95 6.36
C PRO A 80 -10.91 -13.72 7.72
N CYS A 81 -10.51 -14.77 8.45
CA CYS A 81 -9.83 -14.64 9.73
C CYS A 81 -8.39 -14.18 9.50
N ALA A 82 -8.15 -12.92 9.78
CA ALA A 82 -6.84 -12.34 9.56
C ALA A 82 -6.54 -11.17 10.49
N LEU A 83 -5.29 -11.07 10.90
CA LEU A 83 -4.66 -9.80 11.22
C LEU A 83 -4.39 -9.06 9.89
N VAL A 84 -4.79 -7.81 9.80
CA VAL A 84 -4.48 -6.94 8.65
C VAL A 84 -3.89 -5.62 9.16
N ALA A 85 -2.68 -5.31 8.74
CA ALA A 85 -2.02 -4.02 9.01
C ALA A 85 -2.00 -3.22 7.70
N THR A 86 -2.78 -2.14 7.63
CA THR A 86 -3.05 -1.38 6.40
C THR A 86 -2.46 0.02 6.45
N LEU A 87 -1.82 0.42 5.37
CA LEU A 87 -1.42 1.78 5.05
C LEU A 87 -2.22 2.27 3.83
N ALA A 88 -3.17 3.17 4.04
CA ALA A 88 -4.00 3.75 2.98
C ALA A 88 -3.25 4.85 2.24
N ARG A 89 -2.25 4.48 1.45
CA ARG A 89 -1.38 5.41 0.72
C ARG A 89 -0.83 4.78 -0.55
N ALA A 90 -0.76 5.56 -1.63
CA ALA A 90 -0.02 5.20 -2.83
C ALA A 90 1.49 5.29 -2.57
N GLY A 91 2.26 4.39 -3.16
CA GLY A 91 3.71 4.37 -3.02
C GLY A 91 4.36 3.10 -3.54
N ASP A 92 5.68 3.15 -3.65
CA ASP A 92 6.49 1.94 -3.81
C ASP A 92 6.94 1.49 -2.44
N TYR A 93 6.78 0.23 -2.14
CA TYR A 93 7.05 -0.41 -0.88
C TYR A 93 8.11 -1.48 -1.05
N SER A 94 9.12 -1.52 -0.17
CA SER A 94 10.07 -2.61 -0.12
C SER A 94 10.37 -3.00 1.32
N PHE A 95 10.58 -4.29 1.58
CA PHE A 95 10.89 -4.81 2.91
C PHE A 95 11.51 -6.21 2.82
N HIS A 96 12.20 -6.57 3.88
CA HIS A 96 12.56 -7.95 4.20
C HIS A 96 11.56 -8.49 5.21
N TRP A 97 11.16 -9.75 5.07
CA TRP A 97 10.29 -10.45 6.01
C TRP A 97 10.92 -11.75 6.49
N ALA A 98 10.70 -12.06 7.76
CA ALA A 98 11.05 -13.33 8.37
C ALA A 98 9.82 -13.86 9.11
N TYR A 99 9.30 -14.98 8.62
CA TYR A 99 8.09 -15.64 9.08
C TYR A 99 8.45 -16.86 9.92
N SER A 100 7.67 -17.11 10.98
CA SER A 100 7.66 -18.38 11.69
C SER A 100 6.26 -18.67 12.22
N THR A 101 5.87 -19.94 12.23
CA THR A 101 4.62 -20.39 12.87
C THR A 101 4.88 -21.43 13.92
N ALA A 102 4.04 -21.41 14.98
CA ALA A 102 3.96 -22.46 15.98
C ALA A 102 2.78 -23.42 15.74
N ASP A 103 1.98 -23.17 14.68
CA ASP A 103 0.85 -24.02 14.31
C ASP A 103 1.32 -25.44 13.98
N GLY A 104 0.65 -26.45 14.53
CA GLY A 104 0.94 -27.86 14.29
C GLY A 104 0.69 -28.33 12.85
N VAL A 105 -0.12 -27.62 12.08
CA VAL A 105 -0.34 -27.81 10.64
C VAL A 105 0.76 -27.17 9.80
N GLY A 106 1.54 -26.29 10.43
CA GLY A 106 2.61 -25.54 9.78
C GLY A 106 2.09 -24.32 9.01
N PRO A 107 2.84 -23.85 7.98
CA PRO A 107 2.49 -22.63 7.24
C PRO A 107 1.12 -22.68 6.53
N GLY A 108 0.55 -23.87 6.32
CA GLY A 108 -0.80 -24.03 5.77
C GLY A 108 -1.89 -23.57 6.74
N GLY A 109 -1.63 -23.56 8.06
CA GLY A 109 -2.55 -23.06 9.07
C GLY A 109 -2.54 -21.54 9.21
N ASP A 110 -1.38 -20.93 8.92
CA ASP A 110 -1.13 -19.49 9.11
C ASP A 110 -0.45 -18.88 7.89
N LEU A 111 -1.18 -18.25 7.01
CA LEU A 111 -0.62 -17.64 5.80
C LEU A 111 -0.17 -16.20 6.03
N PHE A 112 1.05 -15.89 5.61
CA PHE A 112 1.53 -14.51 5.53
C PHE A 112 1.52 -13.99 4.10
N GLY A 113 1.11 -12.75 3.92
CA GLY A 113 1.10 -12.12 2.62
C GLY A 113 0.85 -10.62 2.65
N VAL A 114 0.56 -10.08 1.48
CA VAL A 114 0.27 -8.66 1.26
C VAL A 114 -1.07 -8.46 0.56
N VAL A 115 -1.67 -7.31 0.80
CA VAL A 115 -2.80 -6.77 0.01
C VAL A 115 -2.33 -5.49 -0.65
N VAL A 116 -2.36 -5.45 -1.97
CA VAL A 116 -2.00 -4.27 -2.78
C VAL A 116 -3.22 -3.86 -3.57
N ASP A 117 -3.74 -2.65 -3.32
CA ASP A 117 -4.95 -2.14 -3.99
C ASP A 117 -6.14 -3.12 -3.95
N GLY A 118 -6.30 -3.81 -2.80
CA GLY A 118 -7.36 -4.80 -2.58
C GLY A 118 -7.06 -6.21 -3.11
N GLN A 119 -5.95 -6.42 -3.81
CA GLN A 119 -5.53 -7.73 -4.31
C GLN A 119 -4.58 -8.42 -3.33
N ARG A 120 -4.93 -9.64 -2.92
CA ARG A 120 -4.11 -10.45 -2.01
C ARG A 120 -3.06 -11.26 -2.76
N SER A 121 -1.86 -11.34 -2.16
CA SER A 121 -0.75 -12.18 -2.61
C SER A 121 -0.10 -12.82 -1.39
N VAL A 122 -0.02 -14.14 -1.38
CA VAL A 122 0.66 -14.90 -0.31
C VAL A 122 2.16 -14.88 -0.57
N LEU A 123 2.93 -14.66 0.50
CA LEU A 123 4.40 -14.64 0.47
C LEU A 123 5.00 -15.90 1.12
N SER A 124 4.34 -16.45 2.16
CA SER A 124 4.75 -17.72 2.75
C SER A 124 4.38 -18.90 1.83
N ASP A 125 5.24 -19.92 1.80
CA ASP A 125 4.95 -21.19 1.12
C ASP A 125 4.15 -22.10 2.06
N LEU A 126 2.93 -22.50 1.67
CA LEU A 126 2.05 -23.35 2.45
C LEU A 126 2.67 -24.73 2.76
N GLY A 127 3.42 -25.27 1.82
CA GLY A 127 4.11 -26.57 1.95
C GLY A 127 5.55 -26.45 2.44
N GLY A 128 5.99 -25.23 2.72
CA GLY A 128 7.37 -24.93 3.10
C GLY A 128 7.66 -25.20 4.59
N PRO A 129 8.88 -24.87 5.02
CA PRO A 129 9.28 -25.02 6.41
C PRO A 129 8.51 -24.03 7.30
N ILE A 130 8.43 -24.33 8.60
CA ILE A 130 7.80 -23.49 9.64
C ILE A 130 8.50 -22.13 9.83
N SER A 131 9.72 -21.97 9.32
CA SER A 131 10.45 -20.70 9.29
C SER A 131 10.85 -20.39 7.86
N GLN A 132 10.48 -19.21 7.39
CA GLN A 132 10.71 -18.75 6.02
C GLN A 132 11.13 -17.28 6.02
N SER A 133 11.78 -16.82 4.98
CA SER A 133 12.14 -15.42 4.83
C SER A 133 12.29 -15.03 3.37
N GLY A 134 12.19 -13.75 3.09
CA GLY A 134 12.37 -13.21 1.75
C GLY A 134 12.42 -11.70 1.70
N ASN A 135 12.65 -11.18 0.50
CA ASN A 135 12.52 -9.76 0.20
C ASN A 135 11.32 -9.59 -0.73
N ALA A 136 10.62 -8.49 -0.59
CA ALA A 136 9.47 -8.17 -1.41
C ALA A 136 9.45 -6.68 -1.76
N SER A 137 8.92 -6.36 -2.96
CA SER A 137 8.70 -4.99 -3.41
C SER A 137 7.39 -4.93 -4.19
N PHE A 138 6.60 -3.87 -3.94
CA PHE A 138 5.29 -3.66 -4.53
C PHE A 138 5.05 -2.18 -4.79
N SER A 139 4.30 -1.89 -5.86
CA SER A 139 3.76 -0.56 -6.12
C SER A 139 2.26 -0.57 -5.86
N ALA A 140 1.78 0.34 -5.02
CA ALA A 140 0.37 0.51 -4.73
C ALA A 140 -0.12 1.88 -5.21
N SER A 141 -1.31 1.90 -5.79
CA SER A 141 -1.96 3.12 -6.27
C SER A 141 -2.82 3.78 -5.19
N THR A 142 -3.31 3.01 -4.22
CA THR A 142 -4.22 3.49 -3.17
C THR A 142 -3.87 2.98 -1.78
N SER A 143 -3.50 1.69 -1.65
CA SER A 143 -3.28 1.08 -0.35
C SER A 143 -2.35 -0.11 -0.42
N PHE A 144 -1.61 -0.29 0.67
CA PHE A 144 -0.76 -1.44 0.92
C PHE A 144 -1.09 -2.01 2.30
N ALA A 145 -1.11 -3.35 2.44
CA ALA A 145 -1.25 -3.99 3.75
C ALA A 145 -0.45 -5.28 3.82
N TRP A 146 -0.04 -5.65 5.03
CA TRP A 146 0.34 -7.03 5.38
C TRP A 146 -0.86 -7.74 5.99
N PHE A 147 -0.93 -9.04 5.80
CA PHE A 147 -1.89 -9.89 6.51
C PHE A 147 -1.24 -11.16 7.03
N ILE A 148 -1.77 -11.68 8.14
CA ILE A 148 -1.57 -13.04 8.61
C ILE A 148 -2.95 -13.66 8.72
N ASN A 149 -3.25 -14.61 7.85
CA ASN A 149 -4.48 -15.40 7.95
C ASN A 149 -4.24 -16.58 8.89
N CYS A 150 -5.23 -16.92 9.66
CA CYS A 150 -5.29 -18.20 10.36
C CYS A 150 -6.50 -19.02 9.85
N THR A 151 -6.37 -20.33 9.85
CA THR A 151 -7.43 -21.23 9.37
C THR A 151 -8.57 -21.33 10.38
N ASP A 152 -8.26 -21.74 11.58
CA ASP A 152 -9.16 -21.81 12.74
C ASP A 152 -8.63 -21.01 13.93
N CYS A 153 -7.51 -20.32 13.73
CA CYS A 153 -6.79 -19.52 14.71
C CYS A 153 -6.48 -20.28 16.00
N SER A 154 -6.22 -21.59 15.89
CA SER A 154 -5.83 -22.47 16.99
C SER A 154 -4.53 -23.20 16.67
N GLY A 155 -3.88 -23.76 17.69
CA GLY A 155 -2.66 -24.55 17.49
C GLY A 155 -1.35 -23.76 17.51
N GLY A 156 -1.42 -22.47 17.74
CA GLY A 156 -0.28 -21.55 17.78
C GLY A 156 -0.38 -20.49 16.69
N SER A 157 0.17 -19.32 16.93
CA SER A 157 0.15 -18.20 15.97
C SER A 157 1.41 -18.13 15.13
N ALA A 158 1.27 -17.57 13.92
CA ALA A 158 2.43 -17.12 13.17
C ALA A 158 2.93 -15.77 13.68
N SER A 159 4.24 -15.58 13.53
CA SER A 159 4.91 -14.30 13.76
C SER A 159 5.70 -13.91 12.52
N VAL A 160 5.65 -12.63 12.15
CA VAL A 160 6.42 -12.09 11.02
C VAL A 160 7.16 -10.84 11.46
N ALA A 161 8.50 -10.91 11.38
CA ALA A 161 9.33 -9.74 11.55
C ALA A 161 9.52 -9.06 10.18
N ILE A 162 9.01 -7.84 10.05
CA ILE A 162 9.28 -6.96 8.92
C ILE A 162 10.50 -6.12 9.28
N SER A 163 11.45 -6.02 8.35
CA SER A 163 12.65 -5.21 8.50
C SER A 163 13.03 -4.54 7.18
N ASN A 164 13.91 -3.54 7.24
CA ASN A 164 14.33 -2.75 6.07
C ASN A 164 13.14 -2.16 5.31
N PHE A 165 12.04 -1.86 6.02
CA PHE A 165 10.89 -1.24 5.41
C PHE A 165 11.24 0.13 4.87
N SER A 166 10.94 0.34 3.61
CA SER A 166 11.05 1.65 2.96
C SER A 166 9.84 1.92 2.08
N THR A 167 9.46 3.19 2.00
CA THR A 167 8.43 3.65 1.09
C THR A 167 8.92 4.87 0.34
N THR A 168 8.60 4.94 -0.97
CA THR A 168 8.74 6.14 -1.77
C THR A 168 7.36 6.59 -2.20
N ALA A 169 7.02 7.86 -1.93
CA ALA A 169 5.77 8.40 -2.44
C ALA A 169 5.82 8.44 -3.98
N VAL A 170 4.83 7.87 -4.62
CA VAL A 170 4.64 8.09 -6.05
C VAL A 170 4.20 9.55 -6.23
N PRO A 171 4.93 10.39 -6.99
CA PRO A 171 4.49 11.74 -7.29
C PRO A 171 3.09 11.67 -7.91
N GLU A 172 2.14 12.42 -7.35
CA GLU A 172 0.79 12.48 -7.93
C GLU A 172 0.89 12.90 -9.40
N PRO A 173 0.47 12.05 -10.35
CA PRO A 173 0.54 12.42 -11.74
C PRO A 173 -0.40 13.61 -11.97
N THR A 174 0.17 14.76 -12.23
CA THR A 174 -0.47 15.82 -13.02
C THR A 174 -1.54 16.72 -12.40
N GLY A 175 -1.93 16.60 -11.16
CA GLY A 175 -2.86 17.59 -10.56
C GLY A 175 -2.36 19.02 -10.77
N ILE A 176 -1.09 19.26 -10.46
CA ILE A 176 -0.44 20.58 -10.65
C ILE A 176 -0.31 20.93 -12.14
N ALA A 177 0.04 19.97 -13.00
CA ALA A 177 0.16 20.20 -14.44
C ALA A 177 -1.20 20.48 -15.09
N LEU A 178 -2.25 19.79 -14.69
CA LEU A 178 -3.64 20.04 -15.11
C LEU A 178 -4.14 21.43 -14.63
N TRP A 179 -3.83 21.78 -13.39
CA TRP A 179 -4.13 23.11 -12.84
C TRP A 179 -3.42 24.21 -13.64
N LEU A 180 -2.12 24.06 -13.89
CA LEU A 180 -1.34 25.01 -14.68
C LEU A 180 -1.84 25.08 -16.13
N ALA A 181 -2.16 23.95 -16.74
CA ALA A 181 -2.73 23.91 -18.10
C ALA A 181 -4.12 24.57 -18.13
N GLY A 182 -4.95 24.36 -17.11
CA GLY A 182 -6.24 25.03 -16.97
C GLY A 182 -6.12 26.55 -16.84
N LEU A 183 -5.21 27.01 -16.01
CA LEU A 183 -4.96 28.46 -15.85
C LEU A 183 -4.40 29.08 -17.12
N ALA A 184 -3.48 28.41 -17.81
CA ALA A 184 -2.96 28.87 -19.10
C ALA A 184 -4.05 28.92 -20.17
N GLY A 185 -4.96 27.95 -20.21
CA GLY A 185 -6.11 27.94 -21.10
C GLY A 185 -7.07 29.12 -20.86
N ILE A 186 -7.36 29.43 -19.59
CA ILE A 186 -8.20 30.57 -19.22
C ILE A 186 -7.54 31.90 -19.61
N ALA A 187 -6.23 32.05 -19.38
CA ALA A 187 -5.47 33.23 -19.74
C ALA A 187 -5.49 33.46 -21.27
N ALA A 188 -5.25 32.40 -22.05
CA ALA A 188 -5.29 32.46 -23.53
C ALA A 188 -6.69 32.81 -24.07
N ALA A 189 -7.75 32.26 -23.48
CA ALA A 189 -9.13 32.57 -23.86
C ALA A 189 -9.50 34.03 -23.55
N ARG A 190 -9.03 34.58 -22.44
CA ARG A 190 -9.24 35.98 -22.06
C ARG A 190 -8.53 36.94 -23.04
N GLN A 191 -7.30 36.61 -23.42
CA GLN A 191 -6.51 37.42 -24.36
C GLN A 191 -7.16 37.49 -25.76
N ARG A 192 -7.74 36.41 -26.26
CA ARG A 192 -8.48 36.37 -27.53
C ARG A 192 -9.71 37.27 -27.50
N ARG A 193 -10.44 37.36 -26.42
CA ARG A 193 -11.61 38.22 -26.27
C ARG A 193 -11.25 39.72 -26.29
N ILE A 194 -10.12 40.10 -25.73
CA ILE A 194 -9.65 41.50 -25.73
C ILE A 194 -9.20 41.91 -27.12
N CYS A 195 -8.57 41.03 -27.88
CA CYS A 195 -8.15 41.33 -29.26
C CYS A 195 -9.31 41.37 -30.27
N ALA A 196 -10.43 40.69 -30.01
CA ALA A 196 -11.61 40.69 -30.88
C ALA A 196 -12.54 41.90 -30.66
N ALA A 197 -12.36 42.66 -29.59
CA ALA A 197 -13.16 43.83 -29.24
C ALA A 197 -12.54 45.16 -29.67
N ARG A 198 -11.42 45.13 -30.38
CA ARG A 198 -10.76 46.28 -31.04
C ARG A 198 -10.90 46.19 -32.56
#